data_63b87545f6bfaad25ca748fd359b5c72
#
_entry.id   63b87545f6bfaad25ca748fd359b5c72
#
_cell.length_a   1.000
_cell.length_b   1.000
_cell.length_c   1.000
_cell.angle_alpha   90.00
_cell.angle_beta   90.00
_cell.angle_gamma   90.00
#
_symmetry.space_group_name_H-M   'P 1'
#
loop_
_entity.id
_entity.type
_entity.pdbx_description
1 polymer ?
#
loop_
_entity_poly.entity_id
_entity_poly.type
_entity_poly.pdbx_seq_one_letter_code
_entity_poly.pdbx_strand_id
1 'polypeptide(L)'
;LKCETDFVAKNEDFVALTQAILDAAVANKCKTLDEVKALPMGKGTIQDAVTDRSGITGEKMELDGYNVVEGAYTTVYNHMGKNQLCTIVAFNKESEEAAHNIAMQIAAMNPIAIDEAGVPESVKEAEIQVAIEKTKAEQVQKAVEVALKKAGINPSHVDSEDHMESNMAKGWITAEDVAKAKEIIATV
;
A
#
# COMPACT_ATOMS: atom_id res chain seq x y z
N LEU A 1 5.96 11.59 -12.19
CA LEU A 1 5.87 12.92 -11.62
C LEU A 1 4.92 12.91 -10.43
N LYS A 2 5.33 13.44 -9.27
CA LYS A 2 4.55 13.52 -8.03
C LYS A 2 4.14 14.97 -7.73
N CYS A 3 3.01 15.14 -7.06
CA CYS A 3 2.50 16.38 -6.48
C CYS A 3 1.89 16.08 -5.11
N GLU A 4 1.42 17.09 -4.39
CA GLU A 4 0.92 16.91 -3.02
C GLU A 4 -0.58 16.60 -2.96
N THR A 5 -1.37 17.16 -3.89
CA THR A 5 -2.84 16.98 -3.88
C THR A 5 -3.36 16.30 -5.14
N ASP A 6 -4.52 15.67 -5.01
CA ASP A 6 -5.24 15.08 -6.15
C ASP A 6 -5.87 16.13 -7.08
N PHE A 7 -6.04 17.37 -6.62
CA PHE A 7 -6.46 18.49 -7.46
C PHE A 7 -5.40 18.81 -8.50
N VAL A 8 -4.13 18.93 -8.11
CA VAL A 8 -3.01 19.13 -9.03
C VAL A 8 -2.78 17.91 -9.90
N ALA A 9 -2.89 16.70 -9.35
CA ALA A 9 -2.75 15.46 -10.13
C ALA A 9 -3.77 15.34 -11.28
N LYS A 10 -4.93 15.96 -11.16
CA LYS A 10 -5.98 16.01 -12.19
C LYS A 10 -5.92 17.24 -13.09
N ASN A 11 -5.03 18.20 -12.79
CA ASN A 11 -4.89 19.41 -13.58
C ASN A 11 -4.33 19.07 -14.97
N GLU A 12 -4.95 19.63 -16.04
CA GLU A 12 -4.58 19.36 -17.42
C GLU A 12 -3.12 19.69 -17.74
N ASP A 13 -2.61 20.78 -17.19
CA ASP A 13 -1.20 21.18 -17.41
C ASP A 13 -0.22 20.25 -16.68
N PHE A 14 -0.57 19.69 -15.52
CA PHE A 14 0.25 18.70 -14.81
C PHE A 14 0.31 17.39 -15.60
N VAL A 15 -0.84 16.95 -16.12
CA VAL A 15 -0.93 15.75 -16.96
C VAL A 15 -0.16 15.96 -18.27
N ALA A 16 -0.32 17.13 -18.92
CA ALA A 16 0.39 17.47 -20.15
C ALA A 16 1.92 17.54 -19.94
N LEU A 17 2.39 18.12 -18.83
CA LEU A 17 3.80 18.12 -18.48
C LEU A 17 4.32 16.69 -18.27
N THR A 18 3.59 15.86 -17.56
CA THR A 18 3.96 14.46 -17.32
C THR A 18 4.08 13.69 -18.63
N GLN A 19 3.14 13.88 -19.56
CA GLN A 19 3.16 13.25 -20.88
C GLN A 19 4.36 13.75 -21.70
N ALA A 20 4.61 15.06 -21.72
CA ALA A 20 5.73 15.64 -22.45
C ALA A 20 7.09 15.13 -21.93
N ILE A 21 7.23 14.94 -20.62
CA ILE A 21 8.42 14.34 -20.01
C ILE A 21 8.60 12.89 -20.50
N LEU A 22 7.54 12.10 -20.49
CA LEU A 22 7.58 10.71 -20.96
C LEU A 22 7.95 10.64 -22.45
N ASP A 23 7.31 11.46 -23.27
CA ASP A 23 7.57 11.50 -24.73
C ASP A 23 9.03 11.88 -25.03
N ALA A 24 9.58 12.87 -24.31
CA ALA A 24 10.98 13.26 -24.43
C ALA A 24 11.93 12.12 -24.01
N ALA A 25 11.63 11.44 -22.89
CA ALA A 25 12.43 10.33 -22.41
C ALA A 25 12.44 9.15 -23.38
N VAL A 26 11.29 8.81 -23.96
CA VAL A 26 11.14 7.74 -24.97
C VAL A 26 11.88 8.11 -26.26
N ALA A 27 11.70 9.34 -26.76
CA ALA A 27 12.35 9.81 -28.00
C ALA A 27 13.89 9.79 -27.88
N ASN A 28 14.43 10.09 -26.70
CA ASN A 28 15.87 10.08 -26.42
C ASN A 28 16.37 8.73 -25.89
N LYS A 29 15.51 7.72 -25.76
CA LYS A 29 15.85 6.38 -25.28
C LYS A 29 16.57 6.39 -23.94
N CYS A 30 16.15 7.27 -23.04
CA CYS A 30 16.72 7.37 -21.69
C CYS A 30 16.59 6.04 -20.94
N LYS A 31 17.58 5.72 -20.14
CA LYS A 31 17.64 4.52 -19.31
C LYS A 31 17.55 4.83 -17.82
N THR A 32 17.90 6.05 -17.44
CA THR A 32 17.95 6.47 -16.03
C THR A 32 17.14 7.74 -15.80
N LEU A 33 16.74 7.94 -14.55
CA LEU A 33 16.03 9.15 -14.12
C LEU A 33 16.88 10.43 -14.34
N ASP A 34 18.18 10.35 -14.10
CA ASP A 34 19.07 11.50 -14.24
C ASP A 34 19.19 11.93 -15.72
N GLU A 35 19.24 10.96 -16.64
CA GLU A 35 19.19 11.27 -18.09
C GLU A 35 17.91 12.01 -18.44
N VAL A 36 16.76 11.56 -17.93
CA VAL A 36 15.47 12.23 -18.17
C VAL A 36 15.47 13.64 -17.60
N LYS A 37 15.91 13.83 -16.36
CA LYS A 37 15.98 15.16 -15.72
C LYS A 37 16.83 16.16 -16.49
N ALA A 38 17.90 15.69 -17.13
CA ALA A 38 18.83 16.51 -17.88
C ALA A 38 18.38 16.86 -19.32
N LEU A 39 17.33 16.22 -19.85
CA LEU A 39 16.84 16.51 -21.19
C LEU A 39 16.37 17.96 -21.32
N PRO A 40 16.59 18.59 -22.46
CA PRO A 40 16.12 19.95 -22.72
C PRO A 40 14.59 19.99 -22.78
N MET A 41 14.00 20.97 -22.09
CA MET A 41 12.57 21.26 -22.15
C MET A 41 12.32 22.77 -21.98
N GLY A 42 11.69 23.37 -22.95
CA GLY A 42 11.42 24.82 -22.94
C GLY A 42 12.73 25.66 -22.97
N LYS A 43 12.94 26.46 -21.92
CA LYS A 43 14.14 27.31 -21.78
C LYS A 43 15.24 26.69 -20.93
N GLY A 44 15.03 25.52 -20.39
CA GLY A 44 15.93 24.83 -19.51
C GLY A 44 15.88 23.32 -19.69
N THR A 45 15.95 22.60 -18.60
CA THR A 45 15.86 21.14 -18.53
C THR A 45 14.47 20.68 -18.07
N ILE A 46 14.20 19.38 -18.16
CA ILE A 46 13.00 18.78 -17.57
C ILE A 46 12.94 19.08 -16.06
N GLN A 47 14.08 19.01 -15.35
CA GLN A 47 14.12 19.35 -13.92
C GLN A 47 13.71 20.82 -13.67
N ASP A 48 14.15 21.75 -14.52
CA ASP A 48 13.76 23.16 -14.42
C ASP A 48 12.25 23.34 -14.68
N ALA A 49 11.71 22.66 -15.69
CA ALA A 49 10.28 22.70 -16.01
C ALA A 49 9.40 22.17 -14.85
N VAL A 50 9.84 21.11 -14.15
CA VAL A 50 9.18 20.59 -12.95
C VAL A 50 9.23 21.61 -11.80
N THR A 51 10.37 22.24 -11.59
CA THR A 51 10.58 23.28 -10.57
C THR A 51 9.70 24.50 -10.84
N ASP A 52 9.67 24.98 -12.09
CA ASP A 52 8.81 26.10 -12.51
C ASP A 52 7.33 25.79 -12.27
N ARG A 53 6.90 24.57 -12.62
CA ARG A 53 5.51 24.14 -12.39
C ARG A 53 5.15 24.09 -10.91
N SER A 54 6.07 23.61 -10.06
CA SER A 54 5.93 23.66 -8.61
C SER A 54 5.74 25.10 -8.11
N GLY A 55 6.51 26.06 -8.64
CA GLY A 55 6.36 27.48 -8.30
C GLY A 55 5.00 28.07 -8.73
N ILE A 56 4.47 27.67 -9.89
CA ILE A 56 3.18 28.16 -10.41
C ILE A 56 2.01 27.64 -9.57
N THR A 57 2.05 26.37 -9.17
CA THR A 57 0.95 25.74 -8.40
C THR A 57 1.04 26.01 -6.89
N GLY A 58 2.23 26.34 -6.38
CA GLY A 58 2.51 26.46 -4.96
C GLY A 58 2.61 25.12 -4.23
N GLU A 59 2.54 23.98 -4.97
CA GLU A 59 2.73 22.63 -4.43
C GLU A 59 4.09 22.08 -4.81
N LYS A 60 4.70 21.32 -3.89
CA LYS A 60 5.94 20.60 -4.20
C LYS A 60 5.68 19.55 -5.28
N MET A 61 6.47 19.63 -6.38
CA MET A 61 6.49 18.62 -7.42
C MET A 61 7.86 17.99 -7.53
N GLU A 62 7.88 16.71 -7.84
CA GLU A 62 9.12 15.96 -7.97
C GLU A 62 9.02 14.91 -9.07
N LEU A 63 10.00 14.88 -9.96
CA LEU A 63 10.22 13.75 -10.85
C LEU A 63 11.01 12.70 -10.07
N ASP A 64 10.29 11.74 -9.48
CA ASP A 64 10.80 10.82 -8.47
C ASP A 64 11.24 9.46 -9.06
N GLY A 65 10.69 9.07 -10.19
CA GLY A 65 11.00 7.78 -10.78
C GLY A 65 10.88 7.75 -12.30
N TYR A 66 11.72 6.93 -12.91
CA TYR A 66 11.64 6.53 -14.30
C TYR A 66 12.10 5.09 -14.41
N ASN A 67 11.29 4.25 -15.02
CA ASN A 67 11.58 2.82 -15.17
C ASN A 67 11.35 2.41 -16.62
N VAL A 68 12.23 1.54 -17.10
CA VAL A 68 12.12 0.91 -18.43
C VAL A 68 11.94 -0.59 -18.21
N VAL A 69 10.91 -1.14 -18.82
CA VAL A 69 10.63 -2.58 -18.79
C VAL A 69 10.72 -3.11 -20.21
N GLU A 70 11.66 -4.03 -20.45
CA GLU A 70 11.90 -4.62 -21.75
C GLU A 70 11.58 -6.15 -21.70
N GLY A 71 10.98 -6.66 -22.75
CA GLY A 71 10.64 -8.08 -22.84
C GLY A 71 10.07 -8.45 -24.21
N ALA A 72 9.91 -9.74 -24.46
CA ALA A 72 9.34 -10.25 -25.70
C ALA A 72 7.89 -9.77 -25.91
N TYR A 73 7.15 -9.66 -24.85
CA TYR A 73 5.81 -9.09 -24.81
C TYR A 73 5.66 -8.22 -23.56
N THR A 74 5.13 -7.01 -23.69
CA THR A 74 4.92 -6.10 -22.57
C THR A 74 3.47 -5.64 -22.52
N THR A 75 2.93 -5.45 -21.32
CA THR A 75 1.61 -4.88 -21.11
C THR A 75 1.66 -3.77 -20.08
N VAL A 76 0.72 -2.84 -20.19
CA VAL A 76 0.51 -1.76 -19.25
C VAL A 76 -0.93 -1.85 -18.73
N TYR A 77 -1.09 -1.81 -17.42
CA TYR A 77 -2.40 -1.68 -16.80
C TYR A 77 -2.49 -0.35 -16.06
N ASN A 78 -3.50 0.44 -16.40
CA ASN A 78 -3.81 1.71 -15.76
C ASN A 78 -5.06 1.55 -14.91
N HIS A 79 -4.91 1.56 -13.61
CA HIS A 79 -6.01 1.30 -12.67
C HIS A 79 -7.09 2.37 -12.77
N MET A 80 -8.31 1.94 -13.12
CA MET A 80 -9.48 2.80 -13.32
C MET A 80 -9.28 3.94 -14.35
N GLY A 81 -8.25 3.89 -15.18
CA GLY A 81 -7.93 4.94 -16.16
C GLY A 81 -7.53 6.29 -15.56
N LYS A 82 -7.17 6.35 -14.28
CA LYS A 82 -6.90 7.60 -13.55
C LYS A 82 -5.43 8.04 -13.59
N ASN A 83 -4.54 7.26 -14.20
CA ASN A 83 -3.09 7.54 -14.28
C ASN A 83 -2.38 7.73 -12.91
N GLN A 84 -3.00 7.31 -11.81
CA GLN A 84 -2.44 7.40 -10.46
C GLN A 84 -1.72 6.12 -10.03
N LEU A 85 -2.17 4.98 -10.54
CA LEU A 85 -1.60 3.67 -10.31
C LEU A 85 -1.53 2.93 -11.64
N CYS A 86 -0.31 2.66 -12.10
CA CYS A 86 -0.04 1.93 -13.32
C CYS A 86 0.95 0.81 -13.04
N THR A 87 0.78 -0.33 -13.71
CA THR A 87 1.75 -1.41 -13.72
C THR A 87 2.23 -1.68 -15.13
N ILE A 88 3.52 -1.96 -15.28
CA ILE A 88 4.15 -2.38 -16.53
C ILE A 88 4.76 -3.75 -16.28
N VAL A 89 4.43 -4.72 -17.12
CA VAL A 89 4.90 -6.09 -16.96
C VAL A 89 5.44 -6.63 -18.27
N ALA A 90 6.59 -7.29 -18.20
CA ALA A 90 7.18 -8.00 -19.32
C ALA A 90 6.96 -9.53 -19.18
N PHE A 91 6.64 -10.16 -20.28
CA PHE A 91 6.38 -11.59 -20.38
C PHE A 91 7.28 -12.26 -21.41
N ASN A 92 7.53 -13.53 -21.23
CA ASN A 92 8.26 -14.37 -22.18
C ASN A 92 7.35 -14.95 -23.29
N LYS A 93 6.04 -14.82 -23.15
CA LYS A 93 5.03 -15.25 -24.11
C LYS A 93 3.91 -14.23 -24.23
N GLU A 94 3.34 -14.12 -25.42
CA GLU A 94 2.17 -13.29 -25.68
C GLU A 94 0.90 -14.00 -25.21
N SER A 95 0.11 -13.27 -24.39
CA SER A 95 -1.24 -13.66 -23.98
C SER A 95 -1.92 -12.41 -23.40
N GLU A 96 -2.76 -11.76 -24.19
CA GLU A 96 -3.41 -10.50 -23.81
C GLU A 96 -4.22 -10.64 -22.52
N GLU A 97 -5.07 -11.67 -22.43
CA GLU A 97 -5.91 -11.91 -21.25
C GLU A 97 -5.08 -12.20 -19.99
N ALA A 98 -4.10 -13.12 -20.08
CA ALA A 98 -3.26 -13.44 -18.93
C ALA A 98 -2.40 -12.25 -18.51
N ALA A 99 -1.85 -11.48 -19.45
CA ALA A 99 -1.05 -10.32 -19.19
C ALA A 99 -1.86 -9.21 -18.50
N HIS A 100 -3.08 -8.94 -18.97
CA HIS A 100 -3.98 -7.98 -18.33
C HIS A 100 -4.32 -8.39 -16.90
N ASN A 101 -4.71 -9.64 -16.69
CA ASN A 101 -5.07 -10.16 -15.38
C ASN A 101 -3.90 -10.12 -14.38
N ILE A 102 -2.70 -10.48 -14.83
CA ILE A 102 -1.48 -10.40 -13.99
C ILE A 102 -1.14 -8.95 -13.66
N ALA A 103 -1.17 -8.04 -14.64
CA ALA A 103 -0.90 -6.62 -14.40
C ALA A 103 -1.90 -5.99 -13.42
N MET A 104 -3.18 -6.37 -13.50
CA MET A 104 -4.22 -5.96 -12.55
C MET A 104 -3.97 -6.54 -11.15
N GLN A 105 -3.57 -7.80 -11.04
CA GLN A 105 -3.19 -8.42 -9.76
C GLN A 105 -1.98 -7.73 -9.12
N ILE A 106 -0.97 -7.38 -9.91
CA ILE A 106 0.19 -6.63 -9.44
C ILE A 106 -0.24 -5.26 -8.88
N ALA A 107 -1.14 -4.55 -9.57
CA ALA A 107 -1.67 -3.28 -9.07
C ALA A 107 -2.42 -3.44 -7.74
N ALA A 108 -3.18 -4.52 -7.56
CA ALA A 108 -3.96 -4.79 -6.36
C ALA A 108 -3.12 -5.27 -5.17
N MET A 109 -2.14 -6.14 -5.42
CA MET A 109 -1.40 -6.86 -4.37
C MET A 109 -0.03 -6.26 -4.07
N ASN A 110 0.49 -5.39 -4.95
CA ASN A 110 1.80 -4.76 -4.82
C ASN A 110 2.91 -5.78 -4.42
N PRO A 111 3.15 -6.84 -5.20
CA PRO A 111 4.09 -7.89 -4.84
C PRO A 111 5.51 -7.34 -4.75
N ILE A 112 6.29 -7.88 -3.83
CA ILE A 112 7.68 -7.46 -3.58
C ILE A 112 8.64 -8.05 -4.62
N ALA A 113 8.32 -9.25 -5.14
CA ALA A 113 9.15 -9.98 -6.07
C ALA A 113 8.29 -10.85 -7.01
N ILE A 114 8.91 -11.35 -8.07
CA ILE A 114 8.27 -12.27 -9.05
C ILE A 114 8.14 -13.67 -8.46
N ASP A 115 9.11 -14.08 -7.65
CA ASP A 115 9.17 -15.38 -7.00
C ASP A 115 9.80 -15.30 -5.60
N GLU A 116 9.81 -16.42 -4.88
CA GLU A 116 10.36 -16.52 -3.53
C GLU A 116 11.85 -16.18 -3.47
N ALA A 117 12.62 -16.50 -4.51
CA ALA A 117 14.06 -16.24 -4.54
C ALA A 117 14.37 -14.74 -4.60
N GLY A 118 13.46 -13.95 -5.18
CA GLY A 118 13.56 -12.49 -5.25
C GLY A 118 13.14 -11.76 -3.99
N VAL A 119 12.53 -12.44 -3.00
CA VAL A 119 12.10 -11.81 -1.75
C VAL A 119 13.30 -11.63 -0.81
N PRO A 120 13.63 -10.38 -0.37
CA PRO A 120 14.72 -10.17 0.58
C PRO A 120 14.50 -10.93 1.89
N GLU A 121 15.58 -11.48 2.46
CA GLU A 121 15.51 -12.27 3.70
C GLU A 121 14.93 -11.44 4.87
N SER A 122 15.31 -10.16 4.96
CA SER A 122 14.75 -9.24 5.97
C SER A 122 13.23 -9.10 5.92
N VAL A 123 12.63 -9.21 4.73
CA VAL A 123 11.17 -9.18 4.57
C VAL A 123 10.57 -10.49 5.07
N LYS A 124 11.17 -11.63 4.73
CA LYS A 124 10.71 -12.95 5.22
C LYS A 124 10.78 -13.02 6.74
N GLU A 125 11.88 -12.57 7.34
CA GLU A 125 12.05 -12.50 8.79
C GLU A 125 10.99 -11.62 9.45
N ALA A 126 10.71 -10.43 8.89
CA ALA A 126 9.68 -9.53 9.40
C ALA A 126 8.28 -10.17 9.34
N GLU A 127 7.91 -10.81 8.24
CA GLU A 127 6.63 -11.50 8.09
C GLU A 127 6.51 -12.69 9.04
N ILE A 128 7.60 -13.45 9.28
CA ILE A 128 7.62 -14.53 10.27
C ILE A 128 7.36 -13.97 11.68
N GLN A 129 7.99 -12.86 12.06
CA GLN A 129 7.76 -12.23 13.37
C GLN A 129 6.30 -11.77 13.53
N VAL A 130 5.74 -11.12 12.52
CA VAL A 130 4.33 -10.72 12.52
C VAL A 130 3.41 -11.94 12.66
N ALA A 131 3.69 -13.03 11.93
CA ALA A 131 2.92 -14.27 12.02
C ALA A 131 3.00 -14.92 13.41
N ILE A 132 4.18 -14.90 14.05
CA ILE A 132 4.39 -15.40 15.41
C ILE A 132 3.58 -14.56 16.42
N GLU A 133 3.69 -13.24 16.35
CA GLU A 133 2.97 -12.32 17.24
C GLU A 133 1.46 -12.47 17.11
N LYS A 134 0.97 -12.52 15.86
CA LYS A 134 -0.45 -12.73 15.59
C LYS A 134 -0.94 -14.07 16.15
N THR A 135 -0.19 -15.15 15.93
CA THR A 135 -0.55 -16.47 16.44
C THR A 135 -0.58 -16.50 17.97
N LYS A 136 0.40 -15.87 18.64
CA LYS A 136 0.40 -15.75 20.10
C LYS A 136 -0.82 -14.98 20.60
N ALA A 137 -1.13 -13.82 20.00
CA ALA A 137 -2.29 -13.02 20.38
C ALA A 137 -3.61 -13.79 20.22
N GLU A 138 -3.78 -14.51 19.10
CA GLU A 138 -4.95 -15.35 18.86
C GLU A 138 -5.08 -16.50 19.88
N GLN A 139 -3.96 -17.11 20.27
CA GLN A 139 -3.97 -18.18 21.27
C GLN A 139 -4.30 -17.65 22.68
N VAL A 140 -3.73 -16.51 23.06
CA VAL A 140 -4.06 -15.82 24.32
C VAL A 140 -5.54 -15.47 24.35
N GLN A 141 -6.06 -14.86 23.29
CA GLN A 141 -7.49 -14.51 23.20
C GLN A 141 -8.39 -15.75 23.36
N LYS A 142 -8.08 -16.85 22.66
CA LYS A 142 -8.83 -18.10 22.80
C LYS A 142 -8.76 -18.67 24.22
N ALA A 143 -7.59 -18.61 24.87
CA ALA A 143 -7.42 -19.08 26.23
C ALA A 143 -8.25 -18.24 27.22
N VAL A 144 -8.26 -16.91 27.07
CA VAL A 144 -9.11 -15.99 27.84
C VAL A 144 -10.59 -16.32 27.64
N GLU A 145 -11.05 -16.48 26.41
CA GLU A 145 -12.44 -16.85 26.13
C GLU A 145 -12.87 -18.17 26.80
N VAL A 146 -11.99 -19.17 26.75
CA VAL A 146 -12.25 -20.47 27.39
C VAL A 146 -12.30 -20.31 28.92
N ALA A 147 -11.38 -19.52 29.51
CA ALA A 147 -11.37 -19.28 30.96
C ALA A 147 -12.61 -18.51 31.43
N LEU A 148 -13.02 -17.49 30.69
CA LEU A 148 -14.26 -16.73 30.97
C LEU A 148 -15.49 -17.61 30.90
N LYS A 149 -15.63 -18.45 29.87
CA LYS A 149 -16.76 -19.39 29.73
C LYS A 149 -16.79 -20.39 30.87
N LYS A 150 -15.63 -20.92 31.31
CA LYS A 150 -15.54 -21.80 32.49
C LYS A 150 -15.97 -21.11 33.80
N ALA A 151 -15.73 -19.80 33.89
CA ALA A 151 -16.13 -18.97 35.00
C ALA A 151 -17.61 -18.55 34.93
N GLY A 152 -18.35 -18.96 33.90
CA GLY A 152 -19.77 -18.60 33.70
C GLY A 152 -19.97 -17.19 33.11
N ILE A 153 -18.91 -16.55 32.63
CA ILE A 153 -18.95 -15.20 32.08
C ILE A 153 -18.97 -15.28 30.54
N ASN A 154 -19.88 -14.56 29.90
CA ASN A 154 -19.92 -14.47 28.44
C ASN A 154 -18.78 -13.54 27.95
N PRO A 155 -17.82 -14.01 27.13
CA PRO A 155 -16.72 -13.21 26.68
C PRO A 155 -17.14 -11.90 25.98
N SER A 156 -18.22 -11.91 25.19
CA SER A 156 -18.72 -10.73 24.50
C SER A 156 -19.28 -9.63 25.39
N HIS A 157 -19.50 -9.93 26.68
CA HIS A 157 -19.96 -8.94 27.65
C HIS A 157 -18.83 -8.20 28.36
N VAL A 158 -17.59 -8.69 28.21
CA VAL A 158 -16.41 -8.22 28.95
C VAL A 158 -15.20 -8.02 28.02
N ASP A 159 -15.41 -7.88 26.73
CA ASP A 159 -14.37 -7.74 25.69
C ASP A 159 -13.74 -6.33 25.63
N SER A 160 -14.40 -5.34 26.25
CA SER A 160 -13.88 -3.97 26.39
C SER A 160 -14.43 -3.31 27.66
N GLU A 161 -13.77 -2.24 28.12
CA GLU A 161 -14.24 -1.48 29.29
C GLU A 161 -15.62 -0.86 29.05
N ASP A 162 -15.86 -0.29 27.87
CA ASP A 162 -17.16 0.28 27.49
C ASP A 162 -18.27 -0.78 27.50
N HIS A 163 -17.98 -1.99 27.03
CA HIS A 163 -18.93 -3.10 27.08
C HIS A 163 -19.19 -3.58 28.52
N MET A 164 -18.17 -3.63 29.36
CA MET A 164 -18.36 -3.99 30.79
C MET A 164 -19.29 -2.98 31.47
N GLU A 165 -19.05 -1.67 31.30
CA GLU A 165 -19.90 -0.64 31.88
C GLU A 165 -21.33 -0.68 31.35
N SER A 166 -21.50 -0.75 30.03
CA SER A 166 -22.81 -0.83 29.39
C SER A 166 -23.59 -2.08 29.82
N ASN A 167 -22.93 -3.22 29.91
CA ASN A 167 -23.58 -4.48 30.25
C ASN A 167 -23.90 -4.59 31.76
N MET A 168 -23.10 -3.95 32.64
CA MET A 168 -23.48 -3.75 34.04
C MET A 168 -24.72 -2.88 34.18
N ALA A 169 -24.79 -1.77 33.44
CA ALA A 169 -25.96 -0.88 33.47
C ALA A 169 -27.24 -1.58 32.99
N LYS A 170 -27.14 -2.56 32.09
CA LYS A 170 -28.24 -3.39 31.60
C LYS A 170 -28.59 -4.56 32.54
N GLY A 171 -27.78 -4.81 33.57
CA GLY A 171 -27.95 -5.95 34.47
C GLY A 171 -27.58 -7.31 33.85
N TRP A 172 -26.80 -7.33 32.76
CA TRP A 172 -26.37 -8.59 32.12
C TRP A 172 -25.14 -9.21 32.77
N ILE A 173 -24.35 -8.41 33.49
CA ILE A 173 -23.20 -8.82 34.30
C ILE A 173 -23.18 -8.02 35.61
N THR A 174 -22.54 -8.57 36.62
CA THR A 174 -22.37 -7.94 37.93
C THR A 174 -20.99 -7.30 38.08
N ALA A 175 -20.80 -6.47 39.10
CA ALA A 175 -19.48 -5.95 39.45
C ALA A 175 -18.49 -7.07 39.84
N GLU A 176 -18.98 -8.17 40.41
CA GLU A 176 -18.19 -9.36 40.73
C GLU A 176 -17.72 -10.07 39.44
N ASP A 177 -18.59 -10.18 38.42
CA ASP A 177 -18.24 -10.75 37.13
C ASP A 177 -17.16 -9.91 36.42
N VAL A 178 -17.25 -8.59 36.51
CA VAL A 178 -16.22 -7.68 35.93
C VAL A 178 -14.89 -7.84 36.66
N ALA A 179 -14.87 -7.90 38.00
CA ALA A 179 -13.63 -8.09 38.76
C ALA A 179 -12.97 -9.42 38.41
N LYS A 180 -13.77 -10.49 38.34
CA LYS A 180 -13.31 -11.83 37.97
C LYS A 180 -12.81 -11.90 36.52
N ALA A 181 -13.51 -11.22 35.60
CA ALA A 181 -13.06 -11.16 34.21
C ALA A 181 -11.71 -10.45 34.07
N LYS A 182 -11.52 -9.31 34.74
CA LYS A 182 -10.23 -8.59 34.75
C LYS A 182 -9.10 -9.44 35.33
N GLU A 183 -9.35 -10.22 36.39
CA GLU A 183 -8.35 -11.14 36.96
C GLU A 183 -7.98 -12.25 35.93
N ILE A 184 -8.97 -12.86 35.29
CA ILE A 184 -8.74 -13.90 34.25
C ILE A 184 -7.92 -13.32 33.08
N ILE A 185 -8.28 -12.14 32.57
CA ILE A 185 -7.58 -11.49 31.44
C ILE A 185 -6.14 -11.18 31.83
N ALA A 186 -5.86 -10.80 33.07
CA ALA A 186 -4.51 -10.45 33.52
C ALA A 186 -3.62 -11.68 33.79
N THR A 187 -4.19 -12.87 33.97
CA THR A 187 -3.47 -14.10 34.35
C THR A 187 -3.20 -15.05 33.19
N VAL A 188 -3.84 -14.88 32.05
CA VAL A 188 -3.65 -15.68 30.85
C VAL A 188 -2.65 -15.00 29.89
#